data_b70ad5220193c018ba5369a7051b2bd8
#
_entry.id   b70ad5220193c018ba5369a7051b2bd8
#
_cell.length_a   1.000
_cell.length_b   1.000
_cell.length_c   1.000
_cell.angle_alpha   90.00
_cell.angle_beta   90.00
_cell.angle_gamma   90.00
#
_symmetry.space_group_name_H-M   'P 1'
#
loop_
_entity.id
_entity.type
_entity.pdbx_description
1 polymer ?
#
loop_
_entity_poly.entity_id
_entity_poly.type
_entity_poly.pdbx_seq_one_letter_code
_entity_poly.pdbx_strand_id
1 'polypeptide(L)'
;MLQNVTEEDHIEAATSGEYEREPVPQSKWKGWGSFLGMYAGEHAAGTEFMIGPLFLTAGVSAFDLIVGLLLGNFLAVISWRFLTAEIAVKNRLTLYFQLEKISGPTLVKLYNVANGVLFCFLAGSMFTVSATAIGIPLGMEMPALEDVGPNGITYIMIVLIVGAVTTIIAARGYDMVSKVANWMSPVIVLAFIVCGIVALGQLGVTSFEQFWSIWGEGSEPMGEQIKFTFWHVVIWSWFANAAMHVGMSDLSVFRYAKKA
;
A
#
# COMPACT_ATOMS: atom_id res chain seq x y z
N MET A 1 -24.89 24.05 -8.94
CA MET A 1 -26.13 23.49 -8.38
C MET A 1 -25.74 22.49 -7.30
N LEU A 2 -25.98 22.83 -6.04
CA LEU A 2 -25.85 21.87 -4.93
C LEU A 2 -26.97 20.85 -5.13
N GLN A 3 -26.63 19.61 -5.46
CA GLN A 3 -27.60 18.53 -5.40
C GLN A 3 -28.05 18.41 -3.95
N ASN A 4 -29.34 18.50 -3.72
CA ASN A 4 -29.94 18.25 -2.41
C ASN A 4 -29.60 16.81 -2.03
N VAL A 5 -28.84 16.63 -0.96
CA VAL A 5 -28.63 15.35 -0.30
C VAL A 5 -30.02 14.89 0.14
N THR A 6 -30.43 13.72 -0.31
CA THR A 6 -31.78 13.21 -0.04
C THR A 6 -31.84 12.59 1.36
N GLU A 7 -33.03 12.45 1.91
CA GLU A 7 -33.25 11.76 3.20
C GLU A 7 -32.77 10.30 3.16
N GLU A 8 -32.79 9.68 1.98
CA GLU A 8 -32.23 8.35 1.71
C GLU A 8 -30.71 8.34 1.84
N ASP A 9 -29.99 9.38 1.36
CA ASP A 9 -28.54 9.50 1.51
C ASP A 9 -28.14 9.61 3.00
N HIS A 10 -28.95 10.28 3.83
CA HIS A 10 -28.73 10.37 5.28
C HIS A 10 -28.98 9.04 6.00
N ILE A 11 -29.97 8.26 5.56
CA ILE A 11 -30.29 6.95 6.11
C ILE A 11 -29.20 5.94 5.73
N GLU A 12 -28.71 5.96 4.50
CA GLU A 12 -27.63 5.09 4.02
C GLU A 12 -26.31 5.40 4.73
N ALA A 13 -25.94 6.68 4.89
CA ALA A 13 -24.77 7.12 5.65
C ALA A 13 -24.87 6.73 7.14
N ALA A 14 -26.05 6.79 7.74
CA ALA A 14 -26.27 6.39 9.12
C ALA A 14 -26.17 4.87 9.31
N THR A 15 -26.51 4.07 8.29
CA THR A 15 -26.46 2.61 8.33
C THR A 15 -25.08 2.04 7.98
N SER A 16 -24.38 2.64 7.01
CA SER A 16 -23.03 2.21 6.59
C SER A 16 -21.91 2.77 7.49
N GLY A 17 -22.14 3.90 8.14
CA GLY A 17 -21.13 4.62 8.92
C GLY A 17 -20.01 5.26 8.08
N GLU A 18 -20.15 5.33 6.76
CA GLU A 18 -19.10 5.73 5.81
C GLU A 18 -19.27 7.15 5.24
N TYR A 19 -20.14 7.98 5.58
CA TYR A 19 -20.24 9.41 5.20
C TYR A 19 -19.76 9.74 3.77
N GLU A 20 -20.25 9.01 2.77
CA GLU A 20 -19.69 9.09 1.42
C GLU A 20 -19.94 10.43 0.73
N ARG A 21 -21.09 11.03 0.94
CA ARG A 21 -21.54 12.27 0.30
C ARG A 21 -21.70 13.43 1.29
N GLU A 22 -21.33 13.25 2.54
CA GLU A 22 -21.43 14.25 3.60
C GLU A 22 -20.12 14.35 4.40
N PRO A 23 -19.84 15.50 5.06
CA PRO A 23 -18.66 15.65 5.89
C PRO A 23 -18.69 14.72 7.11
N VAL A 24 -17.56 14.10 7.41
CA VAL A 24 -17.40 13.27 8.62
C VAL A 24 -17.64 14.11 9.87
N PRO A 25 -18.63 13.75 10.72
CA PRO A 25 -18.95 14.52 11.91
C PRO A 25 -17.83 14.43 12.97
N GLN A 26 -17.75 15.44 13.83
CA GLN A 26 -16.67 15.55 14.83
C GLN A 26 -16.62 14.35 15.79
N SER A 27 -17.75 13.72 16.08
CA SER A 27 -17.84 12.52 16.93
C SER A 27 -17.12 11.30 16.37
N LYS A 28 -16.85 11.30 15.06
CA LYS A 28 -16.16 10.21 14.34
C LYS A 28 -14.71 10.50 14.03
N TRP A 29 -14.18 11.66 14.43
CA TRP A 29 -12.78 12.00 14.19
C TRP A 29 -11.83 11.10 14.98
N LYS A 30 -10.80 10.64 14.34
CA LYS A 30 -9.82 9.69 14.83
C LYS A 30 -8.51 10.37 15.23
N GLY A 31 -7.86 9.83 16.25
CA GLY A 31 -6.50 10.21 16.62
C GLY A 31 -5.45 9.47 15.78
N TRP A 32 -4.20 9.85 15.94
CA TRP A 32 -3.07 9.31 15.18
C TRP A 32 -2.92 7.78 15.29
N GLY A 33 -3.23 7.19 16.44
CA GLY A 33 -3.15 5.74 16.64
C GLY A 33 -4.06 4.92 15.71
N SER A 34 -5.14 5.52 15.17
CA SER A 34 -5.98 4.85 14.17
C SER A 34 -5.28 4.76 12.80
N PHE A 35 -4.40 5.69 12.51
CA PHE A 35 -3.68 5.75 11.23
C PHE A 35 -2.35 5.00 11.27
N LEU A 36 -1.70 4.93 12.44
CA LEU A 36 -0.39 4.32 12.59
C LEU A 36 -0.35 2.89 12.07
N GLY A 37 -1.24 2.03 12.52
CA GLY A 37 -1.27 0.64 12.08
C GLY A 37 -1.71 0.50 10.62
N MET A 38 -2.63 1.33 10.16
CA MET A 38 -3.08 1.32 8.76
C MET A 38 -1.92 1.62 7.81
N TYR A 39 -1.20 2.73 8.03
CA TYR A 39 -0.06 3.09 7.19
C TYR A 39 1.16 2.19 7.41
N ALA A 40 1.41 1.72 8.64
CA ALA A 40 2.44 0.72 8.90
C ALA A 40 2.13 -0.60 8.18
N GLY A 41 0.87 -1.03 8.15
CA GLY A 41 0.43 -2.24 7.44
C GLY A 41 0.55 -2.11 5.93
N GLU A 42 0.24 -0.95 5.39
CA GLU A 42 0.38 -0.64 3.97
C GLU A 42 1.86 -0.70 3.53
N HIS A 43 2.75 -0.10 4.31
CA HIS A 43 4.19 -0.04 3.98
C HIS A 43 5.00 -1.27 4.46
N ALA A 44 4.38 -2.20 5.16
CA ALA A 44 4.97 -3.49 5.53
C ALA A 44 4.28 -4.65 4.81
N ALA A 45 3.63 -4.39 3.69
CA ALA A 45 2.93 -5.41 2.89
C ALA A 45 3.91 -6.34 2.17
N GLY A 46 3.46 -7.52 1.78
CA GLY A 46 4.27 -8.49 1.06
C GLY A 46 4.86 -7.97 -0.25
N THR A 47 4.17 -7.04 -0.92
CA THR A 47 4.66 -6.36 -2.14
C THR A 47 5.89 -5.50 -1.88
N GLU A 48 6.03 -4.92 -0.70
CA GLU A 48 7.18 -4.11 -0.31
C GLU A 48 8.49 -4.92 -0.27
N PHE A 49 8.40 -6.24 -0.05
CA PHE A 49 9.56 -7.12 -0.17
C PHE A 49 10.17 -7.17 -1.57
N MET A 50 9.39 -6.90 -2.59
CA MET A 50 9.85 -6.92 -3.98
C MET A 50 10.61 -5.64 -4.36
N ILE A 51 10.44 -4.56 -3.62
CA ILE A 51 11.08 -3.26 -3.91
C ILE A 51 12.60 -3.36 -3.80
N GLY A 52 13.11 -3.96 -2.72
CA GLY A 52 14.54 -4.19 -2.54
C GLY A 52 15.18 -4.97 -3.71
N PRO A 53 14.70 -6.19 -4.00
CA PRO A 53 15.16 -6.97 -5.13
C PRO A 53 15.10 -6.25 -6.49
N LEU A 54 14.03 -5.49 -6.77
CA LEU A 54 13.92 -4.71 -8.01
C LEU A 54 15.07 -3.70 -8.18
N PHE A 55 15.43 -2.99 -7.13
CA PHE A 55 16.55 -2.06 -7.17
C PHE A 55 17.89 -2.78 -7.20
N LEU A 56 18.02 -3.90 -6.48
CA LEU A 56 19.25 -4.72 -6.50
C LEU A 56 19.55 -5.30 -7.87
N THR A 57 18.53 -5.80 -8.58
CA THR A 57 18.71 -6.30 -9.96
C THR A 57 19.14 -5.20 -10.93
N ALA A 58 18.82 -3.94 -10.63
CA ALA A 58 19.31 -2.77 -11.37
C ALA A 58 20.69 -2.28 -10.91
N GLY A 59 21.39 -3.03 -10.06
CA GLY A 59 22.78 -2.79 -9.65
C GLY A 59 22.98 -1.70 -8.60
N VAL A 60 21.95 -1.31 -7.85
CA VAL A 60 22.00 -0.24 -6.84
C VAL A 60 22.88 -0.64 -5.66
N SER A 61 23.70 0.29 -5.17
CA SER A 61 24.49 0.11 -3.93
C SER A 61 23.59 0.11 -2.68
N ALA A 62 24.09 -0.46 -1.58
CA ALA A 62 23.39 -0.45 -0.30
C ALA A 62 23.11 0.99 0.18
N PHE A 63 24.09 1.90 0.02
CA PHE A 63 23.91 3.31 0.38
C PHE A 63 22.81 3.97 -0.46
N ASP A 64 22.87 3.83 -1.76
CA ASP A 64 21.90 4.43 -2.69
C ASP A 64 20.50 3.92 -2.41
N LEU A 65 20.36 2.62 -2.12
CA LEU A 65 19.06 2.02 -1.81
C LEU A 65 18.52 2.53 -0.48
N ILE A 66 19.27 2.40 0.59
CA ILE A 66 18.78 2.75 1.94
C ILE A 66 18.50 4.25 2.05
N VAL A 67 19.47 5.09 1.68
CA VAL A 67 19.33 6.55 1.80
C VAL A 67 18.35 7.09 0.76
N GLY A 68 18.35 6.52 -0.44
CA GLY A 68 17.41 6.87 -1.50
C GLY A 68 15.96 6.58 -1.13
N LEU A 69 15.67 5.40 -0.57
CA LEU A 69 14.34 5.05 -0.06
C LEU A 69 13.92 5.96 1.09
N LEU A 70 14.80 6.22 2.05
CA LEU A 70 14.51 7.13 3.17
C LEU A 70 14.16 8.53 2.68
N LEU A 71 14.94 9.08 1.76
CA LEU A 71 14.68 10.42 1.21
C LEU A 71 13.41 10.45 0.36
N GLY A 72 13.21 9.47 -0.51
CA GLY A 72 12.03 9.40 -1.36
C GLY A 72 10.74 9.27 -0.55
N ASN A 73 10.72 8.39 0.45
CA ASN A 73 9.58 8.26 1.36
C ASN A 73 9.35 9.53 2.20
N PHE A 74 10.42 10.18 2.66
CA PHE A 74 10.30 11.46 3.37
C PHE A 74 9.66 12.55 2.50
N LEU A 75 10.06 12.66 1.24
CA LEU A 75 9.43 13.57 0.28
C LEU A 75 7.96 13.22 0.01
N ALA A 76 7.63 11.94 -0.04
CA ALA A 76 6.24 11.49 -0.16
C ALA A 76 5.40 11.91 1.04
N VAL A 77 5.90 11.71 2.26
CA VAL A 77 5.22 12.13 3.51
C VAL A 77 4.98 13.64 3.54
N ILE A 78 5.96 14.44 3.11
CA ILE A 78 5.80 15.90 2.96
C ILE A 78 4.69 16.19 1.95
N SER A 79 4.67 15.50 0.81
CA SER A 79 3.62 15.68 -0.20
C SER A 79 2.23 15.36 0.36
N TRP A 80 2.07 14.27 1.10
CA TRP A 80 0.79 13.94 1.75
C TRP A 80 0.39 14.98 2.78
N ARG A 81 1.33 15.40 3.60
CA ARG A 81 1.08 16.36 4.68
C ARG A 81 0.54 17.68 4.15
N PHE A 82 1.15 18.22 3.10
CA PHE A 82 0.81 19.56 2.62
C PHE A 82 -0.23 19.56 1.50
N LEU A 83 -0.36 18.49 0.73
CA LEU A 83 -1.33 18.43 -0.35
C LEU A 83 -2.63 17.74 0.06
N THR A 84 -2.54 16.54 0.67
CA THR A 84 -3.71 15.70 0.92
C THR A 84 -4.34 15.95 2.28
N ALA A 85 -3.54 15.93 3.34
CA ALA A 85 -4.05 15.97 4.71
C ALA A 85 -4.80 17.28 5.03
N GLU A 86 -4.30 18.42 4.55
CA GLU A 86 -4.96 19.72 4.77
C GLU A 86 -6.32 19.80 4.08
N ILE A 87 -6.39 19.36 2.83
CA ILE A 87 -7.64 19.34 2.06
C ILE A 87 -8.64 18.39 2.72
N ALA A 88 -8.19 17.18 3.07
CA ALA A 88 -9.02 16.17 3.69
C ALA A 88 -9.61 16.62 5.04
N VAL A 89 -8.78 17.20 5.90
CA VAL A 89 -9.20 17.68 7.23
C VAL A 89 -10.10 18.90 7.14
N LYS A 90 -9.89 19.77 6.15
CA LYS A 90 -10.72 20.96 5.93
C LYS A 90 -12.11 20.61 5.40
N ASN A 91 -12.18 19.73 4.41
CA ASN A 91 -13.42 19.44 3.70
C ASN A 91 -14.20 18.25 4.28
N ARG A 92 -13.50 17.29 4.89
CA ARG A 92 -14.10 16.08 5.50
C ARG A 92 -14.87 15.17 4.54
N LEU A 93 -14.67 15.33 3.23
CA LEU A 93 -15.37 14.60 2.18
C LEU A 93 -14.49 13.50 1.59
N THR A 94 -15.11 12.50 0.96
CA THR A 94 -14.38 11.52 0.14
C THR A 94 -13.70 12.20 -1.04
N LEU A 95 -12.61 11.59 -1.53
CA LEU A 95 -11.95 12.02 -2.76
C LEU A 95 -12.96 12.13 -3.92
N TYR A 96 -13.75 11.10 -4.11
CA TYR A 96 -14.73 10.99 -5.21
C TYR A 96 -15.77 12.10 -5.18
N PHE A 97 -16.32 12.40 -4.01
CA PHE A 97 -17.31 13.46 -3.87
C PHE A 97 -16.70 14.85 -4.05
N GLN A 98 -15.45 15.05 -3.64
CA GLN A 98 -14.74 16.30 -3.93
C GLN A 98 -14.46 16.47 -5.42
N LEU A 99 -14.01 15.41 -6.11
CA LEU A 99 -13.82 15.43 -7.56
C LEU A 99 -15.12 15.68 -8.29
N GLU A 100 -16.24 15.10 -7.85
CA GLU A 100 -17.57 15.36 -8.43
C GLU A 100 -17.95 16.85 -8.36
N LYS A 101 -17.66 17.49 -7.23
CA LYS A 101 -17.92 18.93 -7.05
C LYS A 101 -17.05 19.83 -7.95
N ILE A 102 -15.83 19.39 -8.27
CA ILE A 102 -14.86 20.16 -9.06
C ILE A 102 -15.06 19.91 -10.56
N SER A 103 -15.21 18.65 -10.95
CA SER A 103 -15.12 18.21 -12.35
C SER A 103 -16.46 17.72 -12.92
N GLY A 104 -17.49 17.63 -12.08
CA GLY A 104 -18.80 17.11 -12.45
C GLY A 104 -18.87 15.58 -12.50
N PRO A 105 -20.10 15.02 -12.58
CA PRO A 105 -20.32 13.57 -12.40
C PRO A 105 -19.75 12.71 -13.53
N THR A 106 -19.65 13.23 -14.75
CA THR A 106 -19.19 12.42 -15.90
C THR A 106 -17.70 12.10 -15.80
N LEU A 107 -16.85 13.10 -15.47
CA LEU A 107 -15.41 12.89 -15.34
C LEU A 107 -15.08 12.01 -14.13
N VAL A 108 -15.83 12.16 -13.04
CA VAL A 108 -15.66 11.31 -11.85
C VAL A 108 -16.03 9.85 -12.13
N LYS A 109 -17.08 9.58 -12.91
CA LYS A 109 -17.40 8.21 -13.31
C LYS A 109 -16.26 7.56 -14.09
N LEU A 110 -15.67 8.28 -15.04
CA LEU A 110 -14.52 7.78 -15.80
C LEU A 110 -13.32 7.52 -14.87
N TYR A 111 -13.00 8.48 -13.99
CA TYR A 111 -11.95 8.32 -13.00
C TYR A 111 -12.19 7.11 -12.09
N ASN A 112 -13.39 6.93 -11.57
CA ASN A 112 -13.74 5.82 -10.68
C ASN A 112 -13.60 4.47 -11.37
N VAL A 113 -14.00 4.35 -12.64
CA VAL A 113 -13.81 3.12 -13.41
C VAL A 113 -12.33 2.80 -13.58
N ALA A 114 -11.55 3.77 -14.04
CA ALA A 114 -10.10 3.59 -14.23
C ALA A 114 -9.39 3.23 -12.91
N ASN A 115 -9.70 3.96 -11.85
CA ASN A 115 -9.14 3.73 -10.51
C ASN A 115 -9.58 2.39 -9.93
N GLY A 116 -10.84 2.02 -10.09
CA GLY A 116 -11.37 0.72 -9.65
C GLY A 116 -10.68 -0.45 -10.35
N VAL A 117 -10.48 -0.37 -11.65
CA VAL A 117 -9.73 -1.38 -12.42
C VAL A 117 -8.29 -1.50 -11.91
N LEU A 118 -7.60 -0.35 -11.71
CA LEU A 118 -6.24 -0.33 -11.18
C LEU A 118 -6.16 -1.00 -9.78
N PHE A 119 -7.08 -0.67 -8.89
CA PHE A 119 -7.12 -1.29 -7.56
C PHE A 119 -7.45 -2.78 -7.60
N CYS A 120 -8.25 -3.25 -8.56
CA CYS A 120 -8.47 -4.68 -8.74
C CYS A 120 -7.18 -5.41 -9.12
N PHE A 121 -6.35 -4.84 -10.00
CA PHE A 121 -5.04 -5.41 -10.31
C PHE A 121 -4.09 -5.41 -9.11
N LEU A 122 -4.01 -4.30 -8.37
CA LEU A 122 -3.20 -4.22 -7.15
C LEU A 122 -3.65 -5.23 -6.09
N ALA A 123 -4.95 -5.34 -5.83
CA ALA A 123 -5.49 -6.32 -4.90
C ALA A 123 -5.19 -7.75 -5.33
N GLY A 124 -5.36 -8.05 -6.63
CA GLY A 124 -5.05 -9.36 -7.19
C GLY A 124 -3.59 -9.76 -6.97
N SER A 125 -2.65 -8.85 -7.22
CA SER A 125 -1.23 -9.10 -6.97
C SER A 125 -0.93 -9.35 -5.49
N MET A 126 -1.55 -8.59 -4.59
CA MET A 126 -1.39 -8.78 -3.14
C MET A 126 -1.97 -10.11 -2.65
N PHE A 127 -3.11 -10.54 -3.20
CA PHE A 127 -3.69 -11.86 -2.88
C PHE A 127 -2.78 -12.99 -3.34
N THR A 128 -2.18 -12.85 -4.52
CA THR A 128 -1.23 -13.80 -5.09
C THR A 128 0.02 -13.93 -4.20
N VAL A 129 0.65 -12.82 -3.82
CA VAL A 129 1.80 -12.82 -2.90
C VAL A 129 1.43 -13.43 -1.55
N SER A 130 0.26 -13.12 -1.00
CA SER A 130 -0.21 -13.70 0.26
C SER A 130 -0.46 -15.20 0.15
N ALA A 131 -1.00 -15.67 -0.97
CA ALA A 131 -1.18 -17.10 -1.24
C ALA A 131 0.16 -17.83 -1.34
N THR A 132 1.17 -17.23 -1.95
CA THR A 132 2.54 -17.76 -2.00
C THR A 132 3.11 -17.91 -0.58
N ALA A 133 2.96 -16.91 0.29
CA ALA A 133 3.42 -16.96 1.66
C ALA A 133 2.76 -18.09 2.49
N ILE A 134 1.51 -18.45 2.17
CA ILE A 134 0.80 -19.58 2.79
C ILE A 134 1.25 -20.90 2.19
N GLY A 135 1.44 -20.96 0.88
CA GLY A 135 1.73 -22.21 0.16
C GLY A 135 3.15 -22.74 0.41
N ILE A 136 4.16 -21.85 0.54
CA ILE A 136 5.55 -22.27 0.77
C ILE A 136 5.71 -23.13 2.01
N PRO A 137 5.21 -22.76 3.21
CA PRO A 137 5.30 -23.61 4.39
C PRO A 137 4.55 -24.95 4.27
N LEU A 138 3.57 -25.03 3.37
CA LEU A 138 2.81 -26.24 3.09
C LEU A 138 3.49 -27.14 2.04
N GLY A 139 4.67 -26.77 1.57
CA GLY A 139 5.41 -27.52 0.56
C GLY A 139 4.74 -27.51 -0.83
N MET A 140 3.94 -26.49 -1.11
CA MET A 140 3.27 -26.35 -2.40
C MET A 140 4.21 -25.77 -3.44
N GLU A 141 4.07 -26.24 -4.67
CA GLU A 141 4.73 -25.61 -5.82
C GLU A 141 4.11 -24.26 -6.10
N MET A 142 4.94 -23.20 -6.03
CA MET A 142 4.50 -21.82 -6.23
C MET A 142 4.76 -21.37 -7.67
N PRO A 143 3.89 -20.50 -8.23
CA PRO A 143 4.14 -19.92 -9.53
C PRO A 143 5.48 -19.15 -9.55
N ALA A 144 6.30 -19.37 -10.57
CA ALA A 144 7.46 -18.55 -10.84
C ALA A 144 7.04 -17.21 -11.45
N LEU A 145 7.98 -16.24 -11.50
CA LEU A 145 7.70 -14.91 -12.07
C LEU A 145 7.42 -14.97 -13.58
N GLU A 146 7.92 -16.01 -14.26
CA GLU A 146 7.74 -16.25 -15.69
C GLU A 146 6.45 -17.01 -16.02
N ASP A 147 5.77 -17.56 -15.02
CA ASP A 147 4.56 -18.34 -15.23
C ASP A 147 3.40 -17.43 -15.65
N VAL A 148 2.74 -17.77 -16.74
CA VAL A 148 1.61 -17.01 -17.29
C VAL A 148 0.30 -17.30 -16.53
N GLY A 149 0.30 -18.31 -15.68
CA GLY A 149 -0.91 -18.73 -14.97
C GLY A 149 -0.63 -19.43 -13.63
N PRO A 150 -1.69 -19.70 -12.86
CA PRO A 150 -1.56 -20.32 -11.55
C PRO A 150 -1.18 -21.80 -11.63
N ASN A 151 -0.31 -22.26 -10.71
CA ASN A 151 0.15 -23.64 -10.63
C ASN A 151 -0.87 -24.53 -9.88
N GLY A 152 -1.96 -24.88 -10.57
CA GLY A 152 -2.92 -25.84 -10.08
C GLY A 152 -4.05 -25.29 -9.22
N ILE A 153 -5.05 -26.17 -8.98
CA ILE A 153 -6.31 -25.80 -8.32
C ILE A 153 -6.12 -25.40 -6.85
N THR A 154 -5.16 -26.00 -6.15
CA THR A 154 -4.93 -25.71 -4.72
C THR A 154 -4.44 -24.29 -4.51
N TYR A 155 -3.55 -23.82 -5.37
CA TYR A 155 -3.09 -22.43 -5.33
C TYR A 155 -4.24 -21.45 -5.61
N ILE A 156 -5.05 -21.73 -6.63
CA ILE A 156 -6.26 -20.91 -6.94
C ILE A 156 -7.18 -20.84 -5.72
N MET A 157 -7.43 -21.95 -5.05
CA MET A 157 -8.28 -22.00 -3.86
C MET A 157 -7.72 -21.13 -2.73
N ILE A 158 -6.42 -21.14 -2.49
CA ILE A 158 -5.79 -20.28 -1.47
C ILE A 158 -5.96 -18.80 -1.85
N VAL A 159 -5.72 -18.42 -3.11
CA VAL A 159 -5.92 -17.05 -3.60
C VAL A 159 -7.37 -16.59 -3.38
N LEU A 160 -8.34 -17.46 -3.71
CA LEU A 160 -9.77 -17.16 -3.51
C LEU A 160 -10.13 -17.01 -2.02
N ILE A 161 -9.60 -17.87 -1.15
CA ILE A 161 -9.83 -17.77 0.31
C ILE A 161 -9.24 -16.47 0.86
N VAL A 162 -7.99 -16.15 0.51
CA VAL A 162 -7.34 -14.90 0.92
C VAL A 162 -8.14 -13.69 0.41
N GLY A 163 -8.54 -13.70 -0.87
CA GLY A 163 -9.34 -12.65 -1.45
C GLY A 163 -10.71 -12.49 -0.77
N ALA A 164 -11.39 -13.60 -0.44
CA ALA A 164 -12.65 -13.55 0.28
C ALA A 164 -12.50 -12.97 1.69
N VAL A 165 -11.50 -13.41 2.45
CA VAL A 165 -11.25 -12.90 3.81
C VAL A 165 -10.95 -11.41 3.80
N THR A 166 -10.05 -10.96 2.93
CA THR A 166 -9.70 -9.53 2.82
C THR A 166 -10.88 -8.68 2.34
N THR A 167 -11.68 -9.18 1.39
CA THR A 167 -12.88 -8.50 0.92
C THR A 167 -13.92 -8.36 2.03
N ILE A 168 -14.14 -9.39 2.85
CA ILE A 168 -15.05 -9.32 4.00
C ILE A 168 -14.59 -8.29 5.03
N ILE A 169 -13.27 -8.21 5.28
CA ILE A 169 -12.70 -7.20 6.19
C ILE A 169 -12.92 -5.80 5.61
N ALA A 170 -12.58 -5.60 4.33
CA ALA A 170 -12.71 -4.30 3.65
C ALA A 170 -14.18 -3.83 3.60
N ALA A 171 -15.12 -4.71 3.32
CA ALA A 171 -16.55 -4.42 3.26
C ALA A 171 -17.14 -3.96 4.61
N ARG A 172 -16.43 -4.17 5.73
CA ARG A 172 -16.85 -3.67 7.05
C ARG A 172 -16.37 -2.24 7.35
N GLY A 173 -15.75 -1.60 6.38
CA GLY A 173 -15.36 -0.20 6.41
C GLY A 173 -14.10 0.11 7.22
N TYR A 174 -13.80 1.40 7.30
CA TYR A 174 -12.54 1.92 7.88
C TYR A 174 -12.22 1.39 9.28
N ASP A 175 -13.19 1.32 10.18
CA ASP A 175 -12.95 0.92 11.57
C ASP A 175 -12.45 -0.53 11.68
N MET A 176 -12.95 -1.44 10.85
CA MET A 176 -12.50 -2.83 10.84
C MET A 176 -11.12 -2.95 10.21
N VAL A 177 -10.90 -2.30 9.08
CA VAL A 177 -9.60 -2.27 8.41
C VAL A 177 -8.52 -1.73 9.34
N SER A 178 -8.76 -0.60 10.00
CA SER A 178 -7.82 0.00 10.96
C SER A 178 -7.50 -0.93 12.14
N LYS A 179 -8.49 -1.63 12.68
CA LYS A 179 -8.27 -2.59 13.79
C LYS A 179 -7.39 -3.76 13.35
N VAL A 180 -7.71 -4.35 12.19
CA VAL A 180 -6.91 -5.47 11.64
C VAL A 180 -5.49 -5.02 11.34
N ALA A 181 -5.31 -3.88 10.69
CA ALA A 181 -4.01 -3.33 10.38
C ALA A 181 -3.17 -3.04 11.63
N ASN A 182 -3.75 -2.44 12.67
CA ASN A 182 -3.05 -2.19 13.94
C ASN A 182 -2.54 -3.47 14.61
N TRP A 183 -3.27 -4.58 14.45
CA TRP A 183 -2.85 -5.87 15.01
C TRP A 183 -1.84 -6.59 14.12
N MET A 184 -2.05 -6.58 12.80
CA MET A 184 -1.22 -7.32 11.84
C MET A 184 0.13 -6.65 11.57
N SER A 185 0.21 -5.32 11.53
CA SER A 185 1.44 -4.61 11.15
C SER A 185 2.65 -4.96 12.02
N PRO A 186 2.57 -5.00 13.36
CA PRO A 186 3.71 -5.43 14.17
C PRO A 186 4.15 -6.88 13.89
N VAL A 187 3.19 -7.77 13.61
CA VAL A 187 3.47 -9.18 13.28
C VAL A 187 4.20 -9.29 11.96
N ILE A 188 3.77 -8.53 10.95
CA ILE A 188 4.41 -8.51 9.62
C ILE A 188 5.83 -7.95 9.71
N VAL A 189 6.02 -6.82 10.41
CA VAL A 189 7.36 -6.24 10.62
C VAL A 189 8.30 -7.21 11.32
N LEU A 190 7.81 -7.89 12.37
CA LEU A 190 8.59 -8.90 13.07
C LEU A 190 8.95 -10.09 12.16
N ALA A 191 7.99 -10.57 11.37
CA ALA A 191 8.23 -11.64 10.40
C ALA A 191 9.30 -11.24 9.40
N PHE A 192 9.30 -10.00 8.90
CA PHE A 192 10.31 -9.48 7.98
C PHE A 192 11.71 -9.46 8.60
N ILE A 193 11.82 -9.01 9.84
CA ILE A 193 13.10 -9.00 10.57
C ILE A 193 13.62 -10.44 10.73
N VAL A 194 12.76 -11.36 11.16
CA VAL A 194 13.13 -12.77 11.33
C VAL A 194 13.55 -13.39 10.00
N CYS A 195 12.80 -13.18 8.92
CA CYS A 195 13.17 -13.66 7.58
C CYS A 195 14.54 -13.12 7.14
N GLY A 196 14.81 -11.83 7.37
CA GLY A 196 16.11 -11.22 7.06
C GLY A 196 17.26 -11.88 7.84
N ILE A 197 17.09 -12.09 9.15
CA ILE A 197 18.10 -12.74 10.01
C ILE A 197 18.35 -14.18 9.55
N VAL A 198 17.29 -14.94 9.27
CA VAL A 198 17.41 -16.32 8.78
C VAL A 198 18.11 -16.37 7.43
N ALA A 199 17.76 -15.50 6.50
CA ALA A 199 18.40 -15.42 5.18
C ALA A 199 19.90 -15.10 5.28
N LEU A 200 20.30 -14.13 6.12
CA LEU A 200 21.71 -13.84 6.38
C LEU A 200 22.44 -15.05 6.95
N GLY A 201 21.83 -15.77 7.89
CA GLY A 201 22.39 -17.00 8.46
C GLY A 201 22.58 -18.12 7.42
N GLN A 202 21.61 -18.29 6.50
CA GLN A 202 21.71 -19.29 5.42
C GLN A 202 22.80 -18.92 4.41
N LEU A 203 23.06 -17.64 4.18
CA LEU A 203 24.14 -17.13 3.33
C LEU A 203 25.52 -17.16 4.02
N GLY A 204 25.59 -17.57 5.31
CA GLY A 204 26.82 -17.55 6.09
C GLY A 204 27.31 -16.16 6.45
N VAL A 205 26.45 -15.14 6.35
CA VAL A 205 26.80 -13.75 6.68
C VAL A 205 26.63 -13.56 8.18
N THR A 206 27.76 -13.40 8.89
CA THR A 206 27.79 -13.28 10.36
C THR A 206 28.27 -11.93 10.87
N SER A 207 28.75 -11.05 9.97
CA SER A 207 29.20 -9.72 10.31
C SER A 207 28.70 -8.67 9.31
N PHE A 208 28.67 -7.41 9.75
CA PHE A 208 28.35 -6.27 8.89
C PHE A 208 29.34 -6.11 7.75
N GLU A 209 30.63 -6.40 7.98
CA GLU A 209 31.66 -6.32 6.98
C GLU A 209 31.43 -7.33 5.84
N GLN A 210 31.05 -8.57 6.19
CA GLN A 210 30.68 -9.58 5.19
C GLN A 210 29.44 -9.18 4.40
N PHE A 211 28.41 -8.67 5.06
CA PHE A 211 27.22 -8.15 4.38
C PHE A 211 27.58 -7.02 3.42
N TRP A 212 28.41 -6.06 3.87
CA TRP A 212 28.83 -4.94 3.05
C TRP A 212 29.70 -5.36 1.86
N SER A 213 30.58 -6.35 2.03
CA SER A 213 31.41 -6.88 0.94
C SER A 213 30.62 -7.57 -0.17
N ILE A 214 29.44 -8.09 0.16
CA ILE A 214 28.57 -8.74 -0.84
C ILE A 214 27.71 -7.71 -1.58
N TRP A 215 27.22 -6.71 -0.91
CA TRP A 215 26.21 -5.81 -1.46
C TRP A 215 26.55 -4.32 -1.39
N GLY A 216 27.46 -3.89 -0.52
CA GLY A 216 27.71 -2.48 -0.20
C GLY A 216 27.90 -1.59 -1.42
N GLU A 217 28.73 -2.02 -2.36
CA GLU A 217 29.10 -1.27 -3.57
C GLU A 217 28.08 -1.42 -4.73
N GLY A 218 27.06 -2.26 -4.57
CA GLY A 218 26.16 -2.63 -5.64
C GLY A 218 26.78 -3.64 -6.61
N SER A 219 26.13 -3.84 -7.75
CA SER A 219 26.53 -4.82 -8.76
C SER A 219 26.36 -4.26 -10.18
N GLU A 220 26.76 -5.03 -11.18
CA GLU A 220 26.29 -4.78 -12.52
C GLU A 220 24.81 -5.13 -12.65
N PRO A 221 24.03 -4.39 -13.44
CA PRO A 221 22.61 -4.67 -13.66
C PRO A 221 22.39 -6.07 -14.24
N MET A 222 21.32 -6.73 -13.84
CA MET A 222 20.96 -8.03 -14.42
C MET A 222 20.34 -7.84 -15.81
N GLY A 223 20.82 -8.61 -16.79
CA GLY A 223 20.30 -8.55 -18.15
C GLY A 223 20.65 -7.24 -18.87
N GLU A 224 19.71 -6.72 -19.66
CA GLU A 224 19.86 -5.46 -20.42
C GLU A 224 19.34 -4.23 -19.67
N GLN A 225 19.18 -4.32 -18.35
CA GLN A 225 18.69 -3.20 -17.55
C GLN A 225 19.72 -2.08 -17.46
N ILE A 226 19.23 -0.84 -17.38
CA ILE A 226 20.08 0.31 -17.07
C ILE A 226 20.47 0.27 -15.59
N LYS A 227 21.71 0.66 -15.29
CA LYS A 227 22.17 0.79 -13.91
C LYS A 227 21.44 1.93 -13.21
N PHE A 228 20.79 1.62 -12.10
CA PHE A 228 20.12 2.63 -11.30
C PHE A 228 21.12 3.31 -10.35
N THR A 229 20.87 4.59 -10.13
CA THR A 229 21.64 5.45 -9.23
C THR A 229 20.77 5.88 -8.06
N PHE A 230 21.37 6.55 -7.07
CA PHE A 230 20.68 7.20 -5.95
C PHE A 230 19.40 7.95 -6.39
N TRP A 231 19.48 8.76 -7.45
CA TRP A 231 18.34 9.55 -7.91
C TRP A 231 17.21 8.72 -8.50
N HIS A 232 17.52 7.59 -9.12
CA HIS A 232 16.48 6.65 -9.57
C HIS A 232 15.68 6.12 -8.36
N VAL A 233 16.38 5.74 -7.28
CA VAL A 233 15.72 5.25 -6.07
C VAL A 233 14.86 6.35 -5.42
N VAL A 234 15.41 7.56 -5.26
CA VAL A 234 14.69 8.70 -4.68
C VAL A 234 13.43 9.04 -5.47
N ILE A 235 13.57 9.22 -6.79
CA ILE A 235 12.45 9.66 -7.64
C ILE A 235 11.40 8.56 -7.73
N TRP A 236 11.79 7.31 -7.92
CA TRP A 236 10.86 6.19 -7.99
C TRP A 236 10.08 6.02 -6.69
N SER A 237 10.76 6.00 -5.54
CA SER A 237 10.07 5.83 -4.26
C SER A 237 9.19 7.03 -3.93
N TRP A 238 9.63 8.27 -4.19
CA TRP A 238 8.80 9.45 -4.02
C TRP A 238 7.59 9.44 -4.92
N PHE A 239 7.80 9.20 -6.23
CA PHE A 239 6.71 9.21 -7.22
C PHE A 239 5.69 8.11 -6.94
N ALA A 240 6.15 6.87 -6.72
CA ALA A 240 5.25 5.74 -6.46
C ALA A 240 4.38 6.00 -5.23
N ASN A 241 4.98 6.38 -4.10
CA ASN A 241 4.23 6.67 -2.89
C ASN A 241 3.35 7.93 -3.02
N ALA A 242 3.85 9.02 -3.62
CA ALA A 242 3.04 10.22 -3.82
C ALA A 242 1.85 9.95 -4.76
N ALA A 243 2.05 9.23 -5.87
CA ALA A 243 0.98 8.91 -6.81
C ALA A 243 -0.09 8.01 -6.18
N MET A 244 0.33 6.98 -5.43
CA MET A 244 -0.59 6.04 -4.77
C MET A 244 -1.44 6.71 -3.68
N HIS A 245 -0.91 7.71 -3.00
CA HIS A 245 -1.57 8.35 -1.87
C HIS A 245 -2.30 9.65 -2.23
N VAL A 246 -1.65 10.57 -2.90
CA VAL A 246 -2.21 11.91 -3.15
C VAL A 246 -3.44 11.85 -4.06
N GLY A 247 -3.44 10.99 -5.07
CA GLY A 247 -4.48 10.93 -6.09
C GLY A 247 -5.49 9.79 -5.91
N MET A 248 -5.29 8.86 -4.98
CA MET A 248 -6.05 7.59 -4.97
C MET A 248 -6.91 7.37 -3.73
N SER A 249 -6.34 7.35 -2.53
CA SER A 249 -7.08 6.91 -1.33
C SER A 249 -7.01 7.86 -0.15
N ASP A 250 -5.89 8.50 0.07
CA ASP A 250 -5.58 9.18 1.34
C ASP A 250 -6.51 10.32 1.69
N LEU A 251 -7.03 11.05 0.71
CA LEU A 251 -7.98 12.11 0.97
C LEU A 251 -9.25 11.54 1.64
N SER A 252 -9.70 10.36 1.19
CA SER A 252 -10.82 9.65 1.80
C SER A 252 -10.50 9.09 3.18
N VAL A 253 -9.25 8.76 3.46
CA VAL A 253 -8.78 8.26 4.76
C VAL A 253 -8.54 9.41 5.73
N PHE A 254 -7.79 10.43 5.34
CA PHE A 254 -7.47 11.57 6.23
C PHE A 254 -8.66 12.44 6.61
N ARG A 255 -9.80 12.32 5.93
CA ARG A 255 -11.03 13.01 6.34
C ARG A 255 -11.48 12.67 7.76
N TYR A 256 -11.05 11.53 8.31
CA TYR A 256 -11.29 11.13 9.70
C TYR A 256 -10.27 11.70 10.68
N ALA A 257 -9.16 12.29 10.25
CA ALA A 257 -8.12 12.77 11.16
C ALA A 257 -8.56 14.00 11.96
N LYS A 258 -8.20 14.07 13.24
CA LYS A 258 -8.50 15.23 14.10
C LYS A 258 -7.81 16.50 13.60
N LYS A 259 -6.56 16.36 13.13
CA LYS A 259 -5.71 17.45 12.63
C LYS A 259 -4.97 16.97 11.39
N ALA A 260 -4.63 17.91 10.52
CA ALA A 260 -3.74 17.68 9.39
C ALA A 260 -2.30 17.52 9.82
#